data_c6fd1ce53d2e7ce488ec9204e92dee73
#
_entry.id   c6fd1ce53d2e7ce488ec9204e92dee73
#
_cell.length_a   1.000
_cell.length_b   1.000
_cell.length_c   1.000
_cell.angle_alpha   90.00
_cell.angle_beta   90.00
_cell.angle_gamma   90.00
#
_symmetry.space_group_name_H-M   'P 1'
#
loop_
_entity.id
_entity.type
_entity.pdbx_description
1 polymer ?
#
loop_
_entity_poly.entity_id
_entity_poly.type
_entity_poly.pdbx_seq_one_letter_code
_entity_poly.pdbx_strand_id
1 'polypeptide(L)'
;MSKIVDSEFLYINFDDIRFSDFSQENFQHIYEIIGELFGSDAPVILLLDEIQNIPGWERWLNNLHTFKIKTIVTGSNASVLSSELSTYLTGRHKTIRIHPLSFREYLRHYSIAVANPEFISSTQKGEIIRYLR
;
A
#
# COMPACT_ATOMS: atom_id res chain seq x y z
N MET A 1 -14.79 14.00 11.33
CA MET A 1 -13.35 14.19 11.01
C MET A 1 -12.55 13.78 12.23
N SER A 2 -12.07 12.54 12.28
CA SER A 2 -11.16 12.12 13.35
C SER A 2 -9.79 12.73 13.04
N LYS A 3 -9.30 13.61 13.89
CA LYS A 3 -7.93 14.08 13.88
C LYS A 3 -7.02 12.85 13.91
N ILE A 4 -6.16 12.69 12.92
CA ILE A 4 -4.91 11.93 13.06
C ILE A 4 -4.04 12.85 13.92
N VAL A 5 -4.25 12.79 15.22
CA VAL A 5 -3.48 13.57 16.19
C VAL A 5 -2.29 12.71 16.55
N ASP A 6 -1.11 13.14 16.14
CA ASP A 6 0.21 12.68 16.63
C ASP A 6 0.44 11.17 16.71
N SER A 7 -0.08 10.43 15.71
CA SER A 7 0.31 9.03 15.54
C SER A 7 1.66 9.01 14.84
N GLU A 8 2.65 8.46 15.51
CA GLU A 8 3.92 8.14 14.87
C GLU A 8 3.73 6.95 13.94
N PHE A 9 4.44 6.92 12.82
CA PHE A 9 4.36 5.82 11.88
C PHE A 9 5.74 5.29 11.52
N LEU A 10 5.81 3.99 11.33
CA LEU A 10 6.99 3.30 10.85
C LEU A 10 6.72 2.74 9.46
N TYR A 11 7.51 3.19 8.47
CA TYR A 11 7.45 2.70 7.10
C TYR A 11 8.53 1.65 6.87
N ILE A 12 8.13 0.50 6.34
CA ILE A 12 9.01 -0.62 5.97
C ILE A 12 8.66 -1.06 4.56
N ASN A 13 9.65 -1.03 3.65
CA ASN A 13 9.52 -1.56 2.30
C ASN A 13 10.27 -2.90 2.20
N PHE A 14 9.52 -3.99 2.02
CA PHE A 14 10.07 -5.35 1.91
C PHE A 14 10.61 -5.70 0.51
N ASP A 15 10.57 -4.76 -0.44
CA ASP A 15 11.26 -4.87 -1.73
C ASP A 15 12.70 -4.33 -1.67
N ASP A 16 13.09 -3.72 -0.54
CA ASP A 16 14.45 -3.22 -0.34
C ASP A 16 15.42 -4.39 -0.16
N ILE A 17 16.55 -4.36 -0.89
CA ILE A 17 17.58 -5.41 -0.88
C ILE A 17 18.10 -5.73 0.54
N ARG A 18 18.01 -4.79 1.47
CA ARG A 18 18.39 -5.00 2.87
C ARG A 18 17.53 -6.05 3.57
N PHE A 19 16.35 -6.35 3.02
CA PHE A 19 15.43 -7.37 3.50
C PHE A 19 15.54 -8.70 2.75
N SER A 20 16.56 -8.89 1.87
CA SER A 20 16.73 -10.13 1.09
C SER A 20 16.80 -11.38 1.95
N ASP A 21 17.39 -11.28 3.14
CA ASP A 21 17.53 -12.38 4.09
C ASP A 21 16.49 -12.32 5.22
N PHE A 22 15.50 -11.43 5.10
CA PHE A 22 14.46 -11.29 6.12
C PHE A 22 13.50 -12.47 6.05
N SER A 23 13.26 -13.08 7.19
CA SER A 23 12.41 -14.25 7.34
C SER A 23 11.35 -14.03 8.41
N GLN A 24 10.48 -15.01 8.56
CA GLN A 24 9.44 -14.99 9.60
C GLN A 24 10.00 -14.80 11.01
N GLU A 25 11.18 -15.32 11.29
CA GLU A 25 11.85 -15.21 12.61
C GLU A 25 12.25 -13.77 12.94
N ASN A 26 12.45 -12.94 11.91
CA ASN A 26 12.90 -11.56 12.09
C ASN A 26 11.75 -10.61 12.44
N PHE A 27 10.48 -11.03 12.32
CA PHE A 27 9.35 -10.17 12.70
C PHE A 27 9.39 -9.73 14.16
N GLN A 28 10.00 -10.55 15.03
CA GLN A 28 10.18 -10.19 16.44
C GLN A 28 11.01 -8.92 16.61
N HIS A 29 12.05 -8.71 15.79
CA HIS A 29 12.89 -7.52 15.85
C HIS A 29 12.11 -6.24 15.54
N ILE A 30 11.06 -6.32 14.70
CA ILE A 30 10.20 -5.15 14.42
C ILE A 30 9.46 -4.72 15.68
N TYR A 31 8.97 -5.66 16.50
CA TYR A 31 8.34 -5.31 17.78
C TYR A 31 9.34 -4.65 18.75
N GLU A 32 10.57 -5.14 18.78
CA GLU A 32 11.64 -4.58 19.61
C GLU A 32 11.95 -3.14 19.19
N ILE A 33 12.11 -2.91 17.87
CA ILE A 33 12.33 -1.57 17.31
C ILE A 33 11.16 -0.63 17.62
N ILE A 34 9.92 -1.10 17.51
CA ILE A 34 8.73 -0.30 17.87
C ILE A 34 8.80 0.09 19.34
N GLY A 35 9.12 -0.86 20.22
CA GLY A 35 9.24 -0.59 21.65
C GLY A 35 10.36 0.39 21.99
N GLU A 36 11.51 0.28 21.31
CA GLU A 36 12.65 1.17 21.52
C GLU A 36 12.39 2.61 21.01
N LEU A 37 11.80 2.73 19.82
CA LEU A 37 11.60 4.03 19.19
C LEU A 37 10.41 4.80 19.78
N PHE A 38 9.33 4.10 20.11
CA PHE A 38 8.05 4.74 20.43
C PHE A 38 7.54 4.44 21.85
N GLY A 39 8.17 3.51 22.54
CA GLY A 39 7.68 3.03 23.83
C GLY A 39 6.50 2.06 23.71
N SER A 40 6.12 1.44 24.82
CA SER A 40 5.10 0.38 24.86
C SER A 40 3.66 0.86 24.58
N ASP A 41 3.38 2.13 24.77
CA ASP A 41 2.02 2.70 24.72
C ASP A 41 1.78 3.66 23.57
N ALA A 42 2.78 3.89 22.70
CA ALA A 42 2.66 4.82 21.60
C ALA A 42 1.69 4.31 20.51
N PRO A 43 0.80 5.16 20.01
CA PRO A 43 -0.08 4.80 18.91
C PRO A 43 0.69 4.78 17.58
N VAL A 44 1.38 3.68 17.30
CA VAL A 44 2.14 3.48 16.08
C VAL A 44 1.25 2.95 14.97
N ILE A 45 1.42 3.50 13.76
CA ILE A 45 0.86 2.96 12.53
C ILE A 45 1.99 2.36 11.71
N LEU A 46 1.90 1.09 11.38
CA LEU A 46 2.86 0.43 10.49
C LEU A 46 2.41 0.58 9.03
N LEU A 47 3.30 1.11 8.20
CA LEU A 47 3.14 1.17 6.75
C LEU A 47 4.07 0.10 6.16
N LEU A 48 3.49 -0.99 5.68
CA LEU A 48 4.21 -2.18 5.21
C LEU A 48 4.03 -2.31 3.71
N ASP A 49 5.09 -2.04 2.97
CA ASP A 49 5.09 -2.01 1.51
C ASP A 49 5.65 -3.32 0.95
N GLU A 50 5.01 -3.85 -0.10
CA GLU A 50 5.35 -5.12 -0.77
C GLU A 50 5.48 -6.30 0.21
N ILE A 51 4.56 -6.38 1.20
CA ILE A 51 4.64 -7.33 2.31
C ILE A 51 4.60 -8.80 1.85
N GLN A 52 4.01 -9.09 0.70
CA GLN A 52 3.94 -10.45 0.16
C GLN A 52 5.30 -11.05 -0.17
N ASN A 53 6.37 -10.24 -0.18
CA ASN A 53 7.73 -10.73 -0.39
C ASN A 53 8.25 -11.55 0.80
N ILE A 54 7.61 -11.47 1.97
CA ILE A 54 8.05 -12.17 3.18
C ILE A 54 7.10 -13.33 3.52
N PRO A 55 7.55 -14.58 3.49
CA PRO A 55 6.73 -15.72 3.87
C PRO A 55 6.17 -15.60 5.31
N GLY A 56 4.89 -15.93 5.49
CA GLY A 56 4.25 -15.93 6.81
C GLY A 56 3.76 -14.56 7.30
N TRP A 57 3.79 -13.55 6.43
CA TRP A 57 3.33 -12.20 6.74
C TRP A 57 1.88 -12.14 7.23
N GLU A 58 1.00 -13.04 6.79
CA GLU A 58 -0.42 -13.06 7.13
C GLU A 58 -0.62 -13.34 8.62
N ARG A 59 0.14 -14.31 9.15
CA ARG A 59 0.12 -14.65 10.58
C ARG A 59 0.66 -13.51 11.40
N TRP A 60 1.70 -12.85 10.92
CA TRP A 60 2.26 -11.70 11.60
C TRP A 60 1.28 -10.53 11.64
N LEU A 61 0.58 -10.21 10.55
CA LEU A 61 -0.48 -9.19 10.55
C LEU A 61 -1.60 -9.51 11.53
N ASN A 62 -2.00 -10.78 11.63
CA ASN A 62 -3.00 -11.17 12.61
C ASN A 62 -2.51 -10.95 14.05
N ASN A 63 -1.24 -11.18 14.33
CA ASN A 63 -0.64 -10.88 15.62
C ASN A 63 -0.62 -9.36 15.88
N LEU A 64 -0.21 -8.55 14.92
CA LEU A 64 -0.23 -7.08 15.02
C LEU A 64 -1.64 -6.58 15.37
N HIS A 65 -2.66 -7.13 14.70
CA HIS A 65 -4.05 -6.80 15.02
C HIS A 65 -4.43 -7.20 16.45
N THR A 66 -3.97 -8.35 16.94
CA THR A 66 -4.22 -8.80 18.32
C THR A 66 -3.60 -7.84 19.34
N PHE A 67 -2.44 -7.29 19.04
CA PHE A 67 -1.79 -6.24 19.85
C PHE A 67 -2.35 -4.83 19.58
N LYS A 68 -3.42 -4.70 18.78
CA LYS A 68 -4.06 -3.43 18.43
C LYS A 68 -3.15 -2.44 17.69
N ILE A 69 -2.10 -2.93 17.06
CA ILE A 69 -1.22 -2.14 16.21
C ILE A 69 -1.93 -1.92 14.88
N LYS A 70 -2.13 -0.66 14.50
CA LYS A 70 -2.74 -0.31 13.22
C LYS A 70 -1.74 -0.54 12.09
N THR A 71 -2.20 -1.18 11.01
CA THR A 71 -1.35 -1.46 9.86
C THR A 71 -2.01 -0.99 8.57
N ILE A 72 -1.20 -0.48 7.66
CA ILE A 72 -1.54 -0.25 6.26
C ILE A 72 -0.56 -1.08 5.46
N VAL A 73 -1.08 -1.98 4.63
CA VAL A 73 -0.26 -2.87 3.81
C VAL A 73 -0.48 -2.57 2.34
N THR A 74 0.57 -2.63 1.56
CA THR A 74 0.50 -2.56 0.11
C THR A 74 1.12 -3.81 -0.49
N GLY A 75 0.79 -4.05 -1.75
CA GLY A 75 1.41 -5.09 -2.56
C GLY A 75 0.95 -5.03 -3.99
N SER A 76 1.84 -5.35 -4.89
CA SER A 76 1.59 -5.31 -6.34
C SER A 76 0.64 -6.41 -6.81
N ASN A 77 0.53 -7.53 -6.07
CA ASN A 77 -0.37 -8.62 -6.39
C ASN A 77 -1.66 -8.59 -5.56
N ALA A 78 -2.62 -7.78 -6.01
CA ALA A 78 -3.90 -7.59 -5.32
C ALA A 78 -4.72 -8.87 -5.17
N SER A 79 -4.56 -9.88 -6.04
CA SER A 79 -5.28 -11.15 -5.96
C SER A 79 -4.74 -12.03 -4.82
N VAL A 80 -3.43 -12.13 -4.68
CA VAL A 80 -2.78 -12.86 -3.59
C VAL A 80 -3.10 -12.18 -2.26
N LEU A 81 -2.87 -10.88 -2.16
CA LEU A 81 -3.20 -10.11 -0.95
C LEU A 81 -4.68 -10.27 -0.54
N SER A 82 -5.63 -10.18 -1.46
CA SER A 82 -7.04 -10.26 -1.13
C SER A 82 -7.48 -11.66 -0.70
N SER A 83 -6.96 -12.73 -1.32
CA SER A 83 -7.29 -14.11 -0.95
C SER A 83 -6.70 -14.50 0.41
N GLU A 84 -5.47 -14.13 0.66
CA GLU A 84 -4.78 -14.43 1.91
C GLU A 84 -5.32 -13.61 3.08
N LEU A 85 -5.54 -12.29 2.89
CA LEU A 85 -6.16 -11.44 3.89
C LEU A 85 -7.59 -11.89 4.24
N SER A 86 -8.38 -12.35 3.26
CA SER A 86 -9.72 -12.83 3.53
C SER A 86 -9.73 -14.08 4.40
N THR A 87 -8.71 -14.92 4.30
CA THR A 87 -8.57 -16.14 5.11
C THR A 87 -8.14 -15.84 6.55
N TYR A 88 -7.11 -15.01 6.73
CA TYR A 88 -6.50 -14.76 8.04
C TYR A 88 -7.11 -13.57 8.81
N LEU A 89 -7.67 -12.59 8.10
CA LEU A 89 -8.19 -11.35 8.67
C LEU A 89 -9.67 -11.12 8.35
N THR A 90 -10.46 -12.20 8.26
CA THR A 90 -11.90 -12.11 7.95
C THR A 90 -12.60 -11.07 8.80
N GLY A 91 -13.19 -10.06 8.16
CA GLY A 91 -13.92 -8.98 8.83
C GLY A 91 -13.07 -7.96 9.59
N ARG A 92 -11.73 -8.08 9.57
CA ARG A 92 -10.81 -7.24 10.34
C ARG A 92 -9.96 -6.33 9.48
N HIS A 93 -10.21 -6.26 8.17
CA HIS A 93 -9.48 -5.40 7.24
C HIS A 93 -10.44 -4.64 6.33
N LYS A 94 -9.93 -3.55 5.77
CA LYS A 94 -10.58 -2.79 4.70
C LYS A 94 -9.66 -2.75 3.50
N THR A 95 -10.14 -3.28 2.38
CA THR A 95 -9.40 -3.23 1.12
C THR A 95 -9.71 -1.96 0.37
N ILE A 96 -8.66 -1.25 -0.04
CA ILE A 96 -8.74 -0.11 -0.95
C ILE A 96 -7.99 -0.52 -2.22
N ARG A 97 -8.70 -0.61 -3.34
CA ARG A 97 -8.10 -0.94 -4.62
C ARG A 97 -7.75 0.33 -5.37
N ILE A 98 -6.47 0.47 -5.69
CA ILE A 98 -5.95 1.58 -6.49
C ILE A 98 -5.64 1.01 -7.88
N HIS A 99 -6.24 1.60 -8.91
CA HIS A 99 -6.00 1.25 -10.30
C HIS A 99 -5.04 2.26 -10.93
N PRO A 100 -4.28 1.86 -11.95
CA PRO A 100 -3.59 2.82 -12.80
C PRO A 100 -4.59 3.85 -13.35
N LEU A 101 -4.09 5.03 -13.66
CA LEU A 101 -4.92 6.07 -14.26
C LEU A 101 -5.61 5.55 -15.53
N SER A 102 -6.91 5.73 -15.62
CA SER A 102 -7.62 5.53 -16.86
C SER A 102 -7.14 6.55 -17.90
N PHE A 103 -7.29 6.25 -19.18
CA PHE A 103 -6.94 7.19 -20.25
C PHE A 103 -7.61 8.56 -20.08
N ARG A 104 -8.85 8.60 -19.60
CA ARG A 104 -9.56 9.85 -19.32
C ARG A 104 -8.91 10.64 -18.16
N GLU A 105 -8.50 9.97 -17.09
CA GLU A 105 -7.81 10.59 -15.96
C GLU A 105 -6.44 11.09 -16.38
N TYR A 106 -5.71 10.31 -17.18
CA TYR A 106 -4.45 10.70 -17.78
C TYR A 106 -4.58 11.98 -18.61
N LEU A 107 -5.56 12.06 -19.54
CA LEU A 107 -5.81 13.25 -20.32
C LEU A 107 -6.16 14.47 -19.45
N ARG A 108 -6.97 14.25 -18.41
CA ARG A 108 -7.33 15.30 -17.46
C ARG A 108 -6.11 15.82 -16.68
N HIS A 109 -5.21 14.93 -16.27
CA HIS A 109 -3.97 15.29 -15.58
C HIS A 109 -3.11 16.25 -16.44
N TYR A 110 -3.04 16.01 -17.73
CA TYR A 110 -2.32 16.89 -18.67
C TYR A 110 -3.18 18.06 -19.20
N SER A 111 -4.35 18.30 -18.61
CA SER A 111 -5.29 19.37 -19.04
C SER A 111 -5.72 19.26 -20.51
N ILE A 112 -5.67 18.06 -21.08
CA ILE A 112 -6.13 17.80 -22.44
C ILE A 112 -7.65 17.62 -22.41
N ALA A 113 -8.37 18.64 -22.86
CA ALA A 113 -9.84 18.59 -22.95
C ALA A 113 -10.27 17.73 -24.15
N VAL A 114 -10.78 16.54 -23.87
CA VAL A 114 -11.44 15.69 -24.87
C VAL A 114 -12.93 15.64 -24.54
N ALA A 115 -13.71 16.37 -25.28
CA ALA A 115 -15.17 16.45 -25.06
C ALA A 115 -15.85 15.09 -25.32
N ASN A 116 -15.39 14.35 -26.32
CA ASN A 116 -15.86 13.00 -26.61
C ASN A 116 -14.68 12.10 -27.08
N PRO A 117 -14.33 11.02 -26.36
CA PRO A 117 -13.24 10.11 -26.75
C PRO A 117 -13.42 9.44 -28.12
N GLU A 118 -14.66 9.32 -28.60
CA GLU A 118 -14.96 8.71 -29.88
C GLU A 118 -14.68 9.66 -31.07
N PHE A 119 -14.59 10.98 -30.80
CA PHE A 119 -14.39 12.02 -31.82
C PHE A 119 -13.16 12.89 -31.52
N ILE A 120 -12.00 12.25 -31.37
CA ILE A 120 -10.73 12.96 -31.16
C ILE A 120 -10.27 13.53 -32.50
N SER A 121 -10.11 14.87 -32.59
CA SER A 121 -9.58 15.52 -33.77
C SER A 121 -8.13 15.16 -34.07
N SER A 122 -7.68 15.34 -35.31
CA SER A 122 -6.29 15.06 -35.69
C SER A 122 -5.28 15.87 -34.88
N THR A 123 -5.61 17.10 -34.54
CA THR A 123 -4.79 17.98 -33.68
C THR A 123 -4.67 17.41 -32.27
N GLN A 124 -5.78 17.02 -31.66
CA GLN A 124 -5.82 16.40 -30.33
C GLN A 124 -5.08 15.05 -30.30
N LYS A 125 -5.17 14.25 -31.38
CA LYS A 125 -4.36 13.02 -31.52
C LYS A 125 -2.87 13.34 -31.49
N GLY A 126 -2.45 14.38 -32.21
CA GLY A 126 -1.06 14.83 -32.23
C GLY A 126 -0.54 15.25 -30.85
N GLU A 127 -1.35 15.99 -30.10
CA GLU A 127 -1.02 16.39 -28.72
C GLU A 127 -0.89 15.16 -27.80
N ILE A 128 -1.86 14.27 -27.82
CA ILE A 128 -1.85 13.04 -27.01
C ILE A 128 -0.60 12.20 -27.30
N ILE A 129 -0.24 12.03 -28.59
CA ILE A 129 0.96 11.26 -28.98
C ILE A 129 2.24 11.92 -28.45
N ARG A 130 2.28 13.25 -28.36
CA ARG A 130 3.46 13.96 -27.82
C ARG A 130 3.66 13.70 -26.33
N TYR A 131 2.59 13.48 -25.55
CA TYR A 131 2.66 13.16 -24.12
C TYR A 131 2.86 11.67 -23.81
N LEU A 132 2.67 10.79 -24.80
CA LEU A 132 2.89 9.34 -24.67
C LEU A 132 4.33 8.90 -24.99
N ARG A 133 5.20 9.81 -25.39
CA ARG A 133 6.63 9.57 -25.65
C ARG A 133 7.49 9.99 -24.48
#